data_dd5f48f4da319bb800cb084fe39a3c49
#
_entry.id   dd5f48f4da319bb800cb084fe39a3c49
#
_cell.length_a   1.000
_cell.length_b   1.000
_cell.length_c   1.000
_cell.angle_alpha   90.00
_cell.angle_beta   90.00
_cell.angle_gamma   90.00
#
_symmetry.space_group_name_H-M   'P 1'
#
loop_
_entity.id
_entity.type
_entity.pdbx_description
1 polymer ?
#
loop_
_entity_poly.entity_id
_entity_poly.type
_entity_poly.pdbx_seq_one_letter_code
_entity_poly.pdbx_strand_id
1 'polypeptide(L)'
;VKLEFFAQRLLRFGLVLILFWIGAMKFTAHEAEAIKPLVETSPFLSWLYRIFDLRTVSNIFGVTEITAGMMIALHPVLPRLAVLGSTVAVLTFLTTLSFLISLPGWEPKLGGFPALSGTGGFLIKDFVLLGTALWTLGESWAAMNIKSSPADARPHQKLFANRR
;
A
#
# COMPACT_ATOMS: atom_id res chain seq x y z
N VAL A 1 0.37 -25.71 5.31
CA VAL A 1 1.03 -24.92 6.39
C VAL A 1 2.35 -24.27 5.92
N LYS A 2 3.34 -25.04 5.39
CA LYS A 2 4.62 -24.45 4.95
C LYS A 2 4.49 -23.56 3.72
N LEU A 3 3.69 -23.96 2.73
CA LEU A 3 3.46 -23.19 1.50
C LEU A 3 2.71 -21.88 1.78
N GLU A 4 1.67 -21.93 2.61
CA GLU A 4 0.91 -20.74 3.02
C GLU A 4 1.80 -19.72 3.72
N PHE A 5 2.60 -20.16 4.66
CA PHE A 5 3.54 -19.31 5.38
C PHE A 5 4.57 -18.65 4.45
N PHE A 6 5.08 -19.41 3.47
CA PHE A 6 5.99 -18.87 2.46
C PHE A 6 5.29 -17.86 1.55
N ALA A 7 4.08 -18.19 1.07
CA ALA A 7 3.28 -17.30 0.22
C ALA A 7 2.96 -15.97 0.93
N GLN A 8 2.59 -16.02 2.19
CA GLN A 8 2.32 -14.84 3.01
C GLN A 8 3.54 -13.92 3.14
N ARG A 9 4.71 -14.51 3.39
CA ARG A 9 5.96 -13.73 3.45
C ARG A 9 6.34 -13.13 2.10
N LEU A 10 6.16 -13.90 1.04
CA LEU A 10 6.43 -13.44 -0.33
C LEU A 10 5.51 -12.28 -0.72
N LEU A 11 4.21 -12.36 -0.41
CA LEU A 11 3.26 -11.27 -0.65
C LEU A 11 3.67 -9.99 0.08
N ARG A 12 3.97 -10.08 1.38
CA ARG A 12 4.41 -8.92 2.16
C ARG A 12 5.73 -8.34 1.65
N PHE A 13 6.72 -9.19 1.41
CA PHE A 13 8.01 -8.77 0.88
C PHE A 13 7.87 -8.12 -0.50
N GLY A 14 7.07 -8.71 -1.38
CA GLY A 14 6.79 -8.17 -2.71
C GLY A 14 6.11 -6.80 -2.64
N LEU A 15 5.12 -6.62 -1.77
CA LEU A 15 4.47 -5.33 -1.56
C LEU A 15 5.47 -4.27 -1.06
N VAL A 16 6.27 -4.61 -0.05
CA VAL A 16 7.30 -3.71 0.49
C VAL A 16 8.31 -3.33 -0.58
N LEU A 17 8.81 -4.30 -1.34
CA LEU A 17 9.77 -4.09 -2.43
C LEU A 17 9.20 -3.13 -3.49
N ILE A 18 7.94 -3.32 -3.90
CA ILE A 18 7.28 -2.46 -4.89
C ILE A 18 7.14 -1.04 -4.36
N LEU A 19 6.66 -0.87 -3.12
CA LEU A 19 6.50 0.45 -2.50
C LEU A 19 7.85 1.19 -2.39
N PHE A 20 8.93 0.49 -2.04
CA PHE A 20 10.27 1.08 -2.03
C PHE A 20 10.75 1.45 -3.41
N TRP A 21 10.59 0.55 -4.38
CA TRP A 21 11.11 0.75 -5.73
C TRP A 21 10.39 1.87 -6.46
N ILE A 22 9.06 1.80 -6.50
CA ILE A 22 8.23 2.81 -7.15
C ILE A 22 8.35 4.15 -6.41
N GLY A 23 8.33 4.14 -5.07
CA GLY A 23 8.52 5.33 -4.26
C GLY A 23 9.88 6.00 -4.51
N ALA A 24 10.96 5.23 -4.65
CA ALA A 24 12.28 5.77 -4.98
C ALA A 24 12.33 6.40 -6.39
N MET A 25 11.62 5.82 -7.37
CA MET A 25 11.53 6.38 -8.72
C MET A 25 10.85 7.76 -8.73
N LYS A 26 9.92 8.05 -7.81
CA LYS A 26 9.22 9.34 -7.69
C LYS A 26 10.17 10.53 -7.49
N PHE A 27 11.39 10.31 -7.03
CA PHE A 27 12.40 11.35 -6.89
C PHE A 27 13.12 11.70 -8.21
N THR A 28 12.83 10.99 -9.30
CA THR A 28 13.39 11.31 -10.63
C THR A 28 12.53 12.34 -11.38
N ALA A 29 13.16 13.14 -12.26
CA ALA A 29 12.42 14.08 -13.11
C ALA A 29 11.50 13.33 -14.08
N HIS A 30 11.96 12.21 -14.60
CA HIS A 30 11.20 11.38 -15.54
C HIS A 30 9.87 10.91 -14.93
N GLU A 31 9.91 10.40 -13.72
CA GLU A 31 8.70 9.90 -13.06
C GLU A 31 7.76 11.04 -12.66
N ALA A 32 8.28 12.20 -12.25
CA ALA A 32 7.47 13.37 -11.97
C ALA A 32 6.65 13.79 -13.20
N GLU A 33 7.27 13.82 -14.39
CA GLU A 33 6.56 14.10 -15.64
C GLU A 33 5.57 12.99 -16.01
N ALA A 34 5.90 11.72 -15.77
CA ALA A 34 5.04 10.60 -16.08
C ALA A 34 3.74 10.58 -15.27
N ILE A 35 3.79 10.99 -13.98
CA ILE A 35 2.59 11.05 -13.14
C ILE A 35 1.76 12.31 -13.33
N LYS A 36 2.31 13.35 -13.99
CA LYS A 36 1.63 14.64 -14.18
C LYS A 36 0.21 14.50 -14.74
N PRO A 37 -0.01 13.85 -15.89
CA PRO A 37 -1.35 13.72 -16.45
C PRO A 37 -2.32 12.95 -15.54
N LEU A 38 -1.82 11.99 -14.75
CA LEU A 38 -2.61 11.22 -13.80
C LEU A 38 -3.17 12.11 -12.69
N VAL A 39 -2.31 12.96 -12.13
CA VAL A 39 -2.67 13.86 -11.03
C VAL A 39 -3.53 15.04 -11.53
N GLU A 40 -3.20 15.64 -12.68
CA GLU A 40 -3.95 16.78 -13.27
C GLU A 40 -5.39 16.40 -13.59
N THR A 41 -5.64 15.19 -14.09
CA THR A 41 -6.98 14.73 -14.45
C THR A 41 -7.76 14.13 -13.28
N SER A 42 -7.10 13.90 -12.15
CA SER A 42 -7.72 13.31 -10.96
C SER A 42 -8.66 14.30 -10.26
N PRO A 43 -9.94 13.94 -10.01
CA PRO A 43 -10.83 14.80 -9.25
C PRO A 43 -10.41 14.93 -7.77
N PHE A 44 -9.59 14.00 -7.28
CA PHE A 44 -9.15 13.97 -5.88
C PHE A 44 -7.78 14.65 -5.65
N LEU A 45 -6.91 14.72 -6.67
CA LEU A 45 -5.52 15.16 -6.52
C LEU A 45 -5.14 16.38 -7.35
N SER A 46 -5.95 16.79 -8.33
CA SER A 46 -5.62 17.92 -9.22
C SER A 46 -5.33 19.24 -8.50
N TRP A 47 -5.91 19.42 -7.30
CA TRP A 47 -5.67 20.60 -6.47
C TRP A 47 -4.23 20.70 -5.95
N LEU A 48 -3.48 19.59 -5.89
CA LEU A 48 -2.09 19.58 -5.43
C LEU A 48 -1.20 20.50 -6.27
N TYR A 49 -1.41 20.54 -7.59
CA TYR A 49 -0.65 21.42 -8.49
C TYR A 49 -1.03 22.90 -8.41
N ARG A 50 -2.07 23.25 -7.65
CA ARG A 50 -2.37 24.64 -7.31
C ARG A 50 -1.52 25.17 -6.17
N ILE A 51 -0.94 24.26 -5.36
CA ILE A 51 -0.20 24.58 -4.12
C ILE A 51 1.27 24.24 -4.28
N PHE A 52 1.59 23.14 -4.95
CA PHE A 52 2.93 22.59 -5.06
C PHE A 52 3.35 22.45 -6.52
N ASP A 53 4.65 22.59 -6.77
CA ASP A 53 5.24 22.28 -8.07
C ASP A 53 5.28 20.77 -8.35
N LEU A 54 5.51 20.43 -9.61
CA LEU A 54 5.53 19.06 -10.11
C LEU A 54 6.48 18.14 -9.32
N ARG A 55 7.68 18.62 -9.01
CA ARG A 55 8.71 17.84 -8.30
C ARG A 55 8.31 17.59 -6.85
N THR A 56 7.77 18.59 -6.21
CA THR A 56 7.31 18.50 -4.82
C THR A 56 6.17 17.49 -4.70
N VAL A 57 5.18 17.50 -5.59
CA VAL A 57 4.09 16.52 -5.60
C VAL A 57 4.63 15.09 -5.78
N SER A 58 5.51 14.90 -6.75
CA SER A 58 6.13 13.58 -6.97
C SER A 58 6.92 13.11 -5.75
N ASN A 59 7.71 13.98 -5.13
CA ASN A 59 8.47 13.65 -3.93
C ASN A 59 7.56 13.30 -2.73
N ILE A 60 6.42 13.98 -2.55
CA ILE A 60 5.44 13.65 -1.52
C ILE A 60 4.93 12.22 -1.70
N PHE A 61 4.58 11.83 -2.93
CA PHE A 61 4.16 10.45 -3.20
C PHE A 61 5.28 9.45 -2.91
N GLY A 62 6.52 9.75 -3.35
CA GLY A 62 7.67 8.89 -3.07
C GLY A 62 7.92 8.68 -1.58
N VAL A 63 7.89 9.77 -0.78
CA VAL A 63 8.02 9.68 0.68
C VAL A 63 6.88 8.87 1.29
N THR A 64 5.64 9.07 0.83
CA THR A 64 4.48 8.34 1.33
C THR A 64 4.60 6.85 1.07
N GLU A 65 4.97 6.44 -0.14
CA GLU A 65 5.14 5.02 -0.54
C GLU A 65 6.27 4.36 0.24
N ILE A 66 7.44 4.98 0.34
CA ILE A 66 8.58 4.44 1.09
C ILE A 66 8.24 4.31 2.58
N THR A 67 7.61 5.33 3.15
CA THR A 67 7.21 5.30 4.57
C THR A 67 6.20 4.18 4.84
N ALA A 68 5.20 4.03 3.98
CA ALA A 68 4.24 2.92 4.06
C ALA A 68 4.95 1.56 3.97
N GLY A 69 5.87 1.39 3.03
CA GLY A 69 6.68 0.18 2.89
C GLY A 69 7.50 -0.14 4.15
N MET A 70 8.16 0.87 4.74
CA MET A 70 8.90 0.72 6.00
C MET A 70 7.98 0.25 7.13
N MET A 71 6.83 0.90 7.29
CA MET A 71 5.86 0.54 8.34
C MET A 71 5.35 -0.89 8.17
N ILE A 72 5.06 -1.33 6.94
CA ILE A 72 4.64 -2.71 6.64
C ILE A 72 5.76 -3.71 6.96
N ALA A 73 7.01 -3.38 6.63
CA ALA A 73 8.17 -4.23 6.92
C ALA A 73 8.37 -4.45 8.43
N LEU A 74 8.00 -3.48 9.26
CA LEU A 74 8.11 -3.54 10.72
C LEU A 74 7.04 -4.42 11.39
N HIS A 75 6.14 -5.08 10.65
CA HIS A 75 5.08 -5.93 11.17
C HIS A 75 5.52 -6.91 12.27
N PRO A 76 6.65 -7.64 12.17
CA PRO A 76 7.02 -8.61 13.19
C PRO A 76 7.27 -8.00 14.57
N VAL A 77 7.74 -6.76 14.60
CA VAL A 77 8.12 -6.04 15.82
C VAL A 77 7.01 -5.09 16.28
N LEU A 78 6.48 -4.29 15.38
CA LEU A 78 5.54 -3.19 15.62
C LEU A 78 4.27 -3.32 14.76
N PRO A 79 3.35 -4.26 15.08
CA PRO A 79 2.15 -4.48 14.26
C PRO A 79 1.24 -3.24 14.15
N ARG A 80 1.26 -2.35 15.13
CA ARG A 80 0.50 -1.07 15.08
C ARG A 80 0.98 -0.17 13.95
N LEU A 81 2.29 -0.05 13.75
CA LEU A 81 2.84 0.69 12.62
C LEU A 81 2.53 0.01 11.29
N ALA A 82 2.56 -1.32 11.25
CA ALA A 82 2.19 -2.07 10.05
C ALA A 82 0.71 -1.87 9.66
N VAL A 83 -0.19 -1.72 10.63
CA VAL A 83 -1.60 -1.34 10.36
C VAL A 83 -1.65 0.03 9.67
N LEU A 84 -0.95 1.04 10.20
CA LEU A 84 -0.91 2.38 9.59
C LEU A 84 -0.30 2.33 8.18
N GLY A 85 0.84 1.66 8.01
CA GLY A 85 1.49 1.53 6.70
C GLY A 85 0.61 0.81 5.68
N SER A 86 -0.06 -0.28 6.09
CA SER A 86 -1.00 -1.00 5.21
C SER A 86 -2.22 -0.16 4.85
N THR A 87 -2.73 0.66 5.78
CA THR A 87 -3.83 1.59 5.52
C THR A 87 -3.42 2.63 4.48
N VAL A 88 -2.22 3.22 4.62
CA VAL A 88 -1.68 4.16 3.63
C VAL A 88 -1.52 3.48 2.27
N ALA A 89 -0.98 2.26 2.21
CA ALA A 89 -0.84 1.50 0.96
C ALA A 89 -2.21 1.23 0.30
N VAL A 90 -3.24 0.84 1.07
CA VAL A 90 -4.61 0.67 0.56
C VAL A 90 -5.13 1.97 -0.06
N LEU A 91 -4.99 3.10 0.64
CA LEU A 91 -5.42 4.40 0.12
C LEU A 91 -4.64 4.80 -1.14
N THR A 92 -3.33 4.54 -1.19
CA THR A 92 -2.49 4.78 -2.38
C THR A 92 -3.02 3.98 -3.57
N PHE A 93 -3.24 2.67 -3.44
CA PHE A 93 -3.71 1.85 -4.56
C PHE A 93 -5.16 2.14 -4.96
N LEU A 94 -6.04 2.50 -4.02
CA LEU A 94 -7.38 3.01 -4.37
C LEU A 94 -7.30 4.31 -5.17
N THR A 95 -6.38 5.20 -4.82
CA THR A 95 -6.16 6.45 -5.53
C THR A 95 -5.61 6.20 -6.94
N THR A 96 -4.60 5.32 -7.09
CA THR A 96 -4.04 5.00 -8.42
C THR A 96 -5.07 4.29 -9.30
N LEU A 97 -5.88 3.39 -8.75
CA LEU A 97 -6.97 2.75 -9.49
C LEU A 97 -8.07 3.73 -9.91
N SER A 98 -8.29 4.81 -9.15
CA SER A 98 -9.25 5.86 -9.55
C SER A 98 -8.84 6.58 -10.85
N PHE A 99 -7.55 6.58 -11.19
CA PHE A 99 -7.06 7.15 -12.45
C PHE A 99 -7.58 6.40 -13.69
N LEU A 100 -7.96 5.12 -13.56
CA LEU A 100 -8.62 4.39 -14.66
C LEU A 100 -9.96 5.00 -15.07
N ILE A 101 -10.59 5.75 -14.17
CA ILE A 101 -11.87 6.43 -14.42
C ILE A 101 -11.64 7.82 -15.05
N SER A 102 -10.60 8.53 -14.63
CA SER A 102 -10.32 9.90 -15.04
C SER A 102 -9.46 10.02 -16.30
N LEU A 103 -8.68 9.00 -16.62
CA LEU A 103 -7.90 8.93 -17.86
C LEU A 103 -8.49 7.90 -18.82
N PRO A 104 -8.39 8.13 -20.15
CA PRO A 104 -8.72 7.09 -21.11
C PRO A 104 -7.70 5.95 -20.99
N GLY A 105 -8.00 5.02 -20.07
CA GLY A 105 -7.19 3.81 -19.83
C GLY A 105 -7.27 2.80 -20.98
N TRP A 106 -8.06 3.13 -22.02
CA TRP A 106 -8.35 2.27 -23.17
C TRP A 106 -7.54 2.71 -24.38
N GLU A 107 -7.15 1.77 -25.23
CA GLU A 107 -6.37 2.04 -26.44
C GLU A 107 -7.30 2.38 -27.61
N PRO A 108 -7.38 3.66 -28.04
CA PRO A 108 -8.30 4.07 -29.09
C PRO A 108 -8.00 3.38 -30.44
N LYS A 109 -6.72 3.08 -30.73
CA LYS A 109 -6.29 2.43 -31.98
C LYS A 109 -6.80 1.00 -32.12
N LEU A 110 -7.16 0.36 -30.99
CA LEU A 110 -7.70 -0.99 -30.93
C LEU A 110 -9.23 -1.01 -30.70
N GLY A 111 -9.90 0.13 -30.90
CA GLY A 111 -11.36 0.22 -30.73
C GLY A 111 -11.81 0.57 -29.30
N GLY A 112 -10.92 0.86 -28.39
CA GLY A 112 -11.24 1.19 -27.00
C GLY A 112 -11.46 -0.05 -26.13
N PHE A 113 -12.49 -0.02 -25.27
CA PHE A 113 -12.79 -1.14 -24.36
C PHE A 113 -12.98 -2.47 -25.12
N PRO A 114 -12.39 -3.61 -24.67
CA PRO A 114 -11.62 -3.83 -23.43
C PRO A 114 -10.09 -3.71 -23.59
N ALA A 115 -9.59 -3.15 -24.72
CA ALA A 115 -8.16 -3.03 -24.97
C ALA A 115 -7.54 -1.93 -24.08
N LEU A 116 -6.62 -2.30 -23.19
CA LEU A 116 -5.94 -1.36 -22.30
C LEU A 116 -4.82 -0.62 -23.04
N SER A 117 -4.71 0.68 -22.80
CA SER A 117 -3.53 1.47 -23.16
C SER A 117 -2.32 1.05 -22.29
N GLY A 118 -1.12 1.51 -22.63
CA GLY A 118 0.06 1.30 -21.79
C GLY A 118 -0.13 1.77 -20.35
N THR A 119 -0.77 2.91 -20.14
CA THR A 119 -1.12 3.45 -18.83
C THR A 119 -2.19 2.61 -18.14
N GLY A 120 -3.26 2.23 -18.85
CA GLY A 120 -4.29 1.35 -18.30
C GLY A 120 -3.74 -0.01 -17.89
N GLY A 121 -2.86 -0.62 -18.70
CA GLY A 121 -2.17 -1.87 -18.39
C GLY A 121 -1.22 -1.76 -17.19
N PHE A 122 -0.65 -0.59 -16.95
CA PHE A 122 0.14 -0.32 -15.76
C PHE A 122 -0.74 -0.24 -14.51
N LEU A 123 -1.83 0.52 -14.57
CA LEU A 123 -2.72 0.76 -13.44
C LEU A 123 -3.53 -0.48 -13.03
N ILE A 124 -3.94 -1.33 -13.97
CA ILE A 124 -4.76 -2.52 -13.65
C ILE A 124 -4.05 -3.50 -12.70
N LYS A 125 -2.72 -3.53 -12.71
CA LYS A 125 -1.93 -4.36 -11.78
C LYS A 125 -2.10 -3.95 -10.32
N ASP A 126 -2.49 -2.71 -10.07
CA ASP A 126 -2.73 -2.19 -8.72
C ASP A 126 -3.91 -2.87 -8.02
N PHE A 127 -4.80 -3.58 -8.74
CA PHE A 127 -5.79 -4.46 -8.11
C PHE A 127 -5.15 -5.58 -7.29
N VAL A 128 -4.07 -6.18 -7.78
CA VAL A 128 -3.34 -7.23 -7.05
C VAL A 128 -2.62 -6.63 -5.86
N LEU A 129 -2.02 -5.45 -6.04
CA LEU A 129 -1.33 -4.73 -4.96
C LEU A 129 -2.30 -4.27 -3.88
N LEU A 130 -3.50 -3.80 -4.27
CA LEU A 130 -4.58 -3.48 -3.34
C LEU A 130 -5.01 -4.70 -2.53
N GLY A 131 -5.23 -5.85 -3.19
CA GLY A 131 -5.56 -7.10 -2.50
C GLY A 131 -4.48 -7.52 -1.50
N THR A 132 -3.21 -7.39 -1.88
CA THR A 132 -2.07 -7.66 -1.00
C THR A 132 -2.01 -6.67 0.18
N ALA A 133 -2.27 -5.38 -0.06
CA ALA A 133 -2.30 -4.35 0.98
C ALA A 133 -3.44 -4.59 1.98
N LEU A 134 -4.63 -4.94 1.50
CA LEU A 134 -5.78 -5.32 2.34
C LEU A 134 -5.47 -6.56 3.19
N TRP A 135 -4.82 -7.55 2.61
CA TRP A 135 -4.39 -8.74 3.34
C TRP A 135 -3.37 -8.38 4.44
N THR A 136 -2.33 -7.59 4.13
CA THR A 136 -1.35 -7.14 5.15
C THR A 136 -1.98 -6.31 6.24
N LEU A 137 -3.01 -5.51 5.92
CA LEU A 137 -3.78 -4.74 6.88
C LEU A 137 -4.51 -5.68 7.85
N GLY A 138 -5.25 -6.66 7.33
CA GLY A 138 -6.00 -7.63 8.15
C GLY A 138 -5.10 -8.45 9.08
N GLU A 139 -3.96 -8.94 8.56
CA GLU A 139 -2.99 -9.70 9.36
C GLU A 139 -2.36 -8.84 10.46
N SER A 140 -1.97 -7.60 10.12
CA SER A 140 -1.38 -6.67 11.10
C SER A 140 -2.38 -6.26 12.18
N TRP A 141 -3.65 -6.06 11.81
CA TRP A 141 -4.74 -5.79 12.73
C TRP A 141 -4.97 -6.94 13.72
N ALA A 142 -5.01 -8.17 13.22
CA ALA A 142 -5.14 -9.36 14.07
C ALA A 142 -3.96 -9.48 15.06
N ALA A 143 -2.72 -9.30 14.58
CA ALA A 143 -1.53 -9.33 15.41
C ALA A 143 -1.50 -8.23 16.49
N MET A 144 -2.02 -7.04 16.16
CA MET A 144 -2.14 -5.94 17.11
C MET A 144 -3.09 -6.29 18.26
N ASN A 145 -4.25 -6.88 17.95
CA ASN A 145 -5.26 -7.25 18.95
C ASN A 145 -4.80 -8.38 19.87
N ILE A 146 -4.02 -9.36 19.36
CA ILE A 146 -3.44 -10.42 20.18
C ILE A 146 -2.46 -9.83 21.20
N LYS A 147 -1.58 -8.92 20.78
CA LYS A 147 -0.59 -8.28 21.67
C LYS A 147 -1.22 -7.34 22.71
N SER A 148 -2.43 -6.84 22.48
CA SER A 148 -3.14 -5.95 23.41
C SER A 148 -4.12 -6.67 24.35
N SER A 149 -4.30 -8.00 24.21
CA SER A 149 -5.21 -8.75 25.08
C SER A 149 -4.60 -9.00 26.46
N PRO A 150 -5.28 -8.63 27.58
CA PRO A 150 -4.77 -8.84 28.94
C PRO A 150 -4.74 -10.33 29.38
N ALA A 151 -5.22 -11.25 28.56
CA ALA A 151 -5.30 -12.67 28.90
C ALA A 151 -3.93 -13.34 29.06
N ASP A 152 -2.87 -12.78 28.47
CA ASP A 152 -1.51 -13.33 28.56
C ASP A 152 -0.73 -12.83 29.79
N ALA A 153 -1.32 -11.95 30.61
CA ALA A 153 -0.67 -11.41 31.79
C ALA A 153 -0.82 -12.29 33.06
N ARG A 154 -1.46 -13.46 33.00
CA ARG A 154 -1.67 -14.30 34.18
C ARG A 154 -1.41 -15.80 33.99
N PRO A 155 -0.18 -16.27 33.77
CA PRO A 155 0.15 -17.67 33.99
C PRO A 155 0.48 -18.01 35.45
N HIS A 156 0.91 -17.04 36.27
CA HIS A 156 1.52 -17.36 37.57
C HIS A 156 0.60 -17.26 38.82
N GLN A 157 -0.62 -16.76 38.69
CA GLN A 157 -1.46 -16.58 39.89
C GLN A 157 -2.38 -17.78 40.25
N LYS A 158 -2.54 -18.77 39.37
CA LYS A 158 -3.36 -19.96 39.65
C LYS A 158 -2.62 -21.08 40.39
N LEU A 159 -1.30 -20.99 40.53
CA LEU A 159 -0.51 -22.04 41.22
C LEU A 159 -0.51 -21.94 42.76
N PHE A 160 -0.93 -20.80 43.30
CA PHE A 160 -0.92 -20.59 44.75
C PHE A 160 -2.31 -20.63 45.44
N ALA A 161 -3.40 -20.73 44.67
CA ALA A 161 -4.77 -20.73 45.24
C ALA A 161 -5.26 -22.15 45.67
N ASN A 162 -4.52 -23.23 45.38
CA ASN A 162 -4.97 -24.61 45.65
C ASN A 162 -4.17 -25.31 46.75
N ARG A 163 -3.57 -24.54 47.68
CA ARG A 163 -2.98 -25.08 48.92
C ARG A 163 -3.53 -24.36 50.14
N ARG A 164 -4.82 -24.64 50.45
CA ARG A 164 -5.37 -24.50 51.78
C ARG A 164 -6.49 -25.50 51.96
#